data_dd04dbf28e5151edc5c1a1ccdd61490a
#
_entry.id   dd04dbf28e5151edc5c1a1ccdd61490a
#
_cell.length_a   1.000
_cell.length_b   1.000
_cell.length_c   1.000
_cell.angle_alpha   90.00
_cell.angle_beta   90.00
_cell.angle_gamma   90.00
#
_symmetry.space_group_name_H-M   'P 1'
#
loop_
_entity.id
_entity.type
_entity.pdbx_description
1 polymer ?
#
loop_
_entity_poly.entity_id
_entity_poly.type
_entity_poly.pdbx_seq_one_letter_code
_entity_poly.pdbx_strand_id
1 'polypeptide(L)'
;YAVVDDAQQGDAIQQWLEQERDLPTGWMTPYLYRLSGPDAVHHLLRVAAGLDSLVLGEPQILGQAKLAYRSAAQAGLLGQILDRLFQHAFAVSKRVRHETAIGAHPVSVPYAAVTLARQIFGDLSTLRTLLIGAGEMIELVARHFHEQGMRQITIANRSAAPARTIAAECHGQAIPLEAIADHLPQADIVVACTGSDTPIVSHDIVARALRDRRYQPMFMVDLAVPRDIEPRTEQLRDVYLYTVDDLRDVIDRNIRSRAAAAAEGEALVAEQSARFMDWIHTLAAVESIRHFRHRGERLRDMELARANRELASGQPPEAVLDALARRLTRKLLHAPTIGLRDAARD
;
A
#
# COMPACT_ATOMS: atom_id res chain seq x y z
N TYR A 1 7.33 -4.83 3.07
CA TYR A 1 8.50 -4.09 3.55
C TYR A 1 9.09 -4.79 4.76
N ALA A 2 10.42 -4.82 4.87
CA ALA A 2 11.14 -5.40 5.99
C ALA A 2 12.38 -4.54 6.33
N VAL A 3 12.81 -4.56 7.57
CA VAL A 3 14.12 -4.07 7.99
C VAL A 3 15.03 -5.27 8.10
N VAL A 4 16.13 -5.25 7.41
CA VAL A 4 17.12 -6.31 7.35
C VAL A 4 18.52 -5.73 7.61
N ASP A 5 19.40 -6.53 8.19
CA ASP A 5 20.77 -6.12 8.47
C ASP A 5 21.67 -6.29 7.24
N ASP A 6 21.29 -7.21 6.31
CA ASP A 6 22.03 -7.55 5.12
C ASP A 6 21.07 -7.73 3.92
N ALA A 7 21.53 -7.32 2.74
CA ALA A 7 20.80 -7.49 1.48
C ALA A 7 20.51 -8.97 1.15
N GLN A 8 21.34 -9.92 1.60
CA GLN A 8 21.12 -11.36 1.42
C GLN A 8 19.86 -11.87 2.16
N GLN A 9 19.44 -11.21 3.23
CA GLN A 9 18.19 -11.56 3.93
C GLN A 9 16.95 -11.28 3.06
N GLY A 10 17.07 -10.43 2.04
CA GLY A 10 16.03 -10.23 1.04
C GLY A 10 15.74 -11.50 0.21
N ASP A 11 16.75 -12.32 -0.06
CA ASP A 11 16.58 -13.61 -0.76
C ASP A 11 15.82 -14.61 0.11
N ALA A 12 16.11 -14.62 1.41
CA ALA A 12 15.40 -15.46 2.36
C ALA A 12 13.90 -15.11 2.46
N ILE A 13 13.53 -13.83 2.36
CA ILE A 13 12.13 -13.39 2.33
C ILE A 13 11.42 -13.92 1.08
N GLN A 14 12.05 -13.84 -0.10
CA GLN A 14 11.48 -14.38 -1.32
C GLN A 14 11.29 -15.90 -1.23
N GLN A 15 12.32 -16.63 -0.78
CA GLN A 15 12.24 -18.08 -0.61
C GLN A 15 11.15 -18.48 0.38
N TRP A 16 10.99 -17.73 1.47
CA TRP A 16 9.92 -17.95 2.42
C TRP A 16 8.54 -17.75 1.78
N LEU A 17 8.35 -16.68 1.00
CA LEU A 17 7.10 -16.42 0.28
C LEU A 17 6.76 -17.54 -0.72
N GLU A 18 7.77 -18.04 -1.46
CA GLU A 18 7.60 -19.15 -2.40
C GLU A 18 7.21 -20.44 -1.67
N GLN A 19 7.87 -20.74 -0.56
CA GLN A 19 7.55 -21.93 0.26
C GLN A 19 6.14 -21.86 0.87
N GLU A 20 5.76 -20.70 1.41
CA GLU A 20 4.43 -20.49 2.03
C GLU A 20 3.29 -20.62 1.02
N ARG A 21 3.58 -20.44 -0.26
CA ARG A 21 2.62 -20.54 -1.37
C ARG A 21 2.75 -21.81 -2.19
N ASP A 22 3.54 -22.79 -1.73
CA ASP A 22 3.85 -24.04 -2.45
C ASP A 22 4.35 -23.79 -3.88
N LEU A 23 5.11 -22.71 -4.11
CA LEU A 23 5.67 -22.36 -5.40
C LEU A 23 7.09 -22.92 -5.57
N PRO A 24 7.50 -23.27 -6.80
CA PRO A 24 8.89 -23.67 -7.07
C PRO A 24 9.87 -22.53 -6.74
N THR A 25 11.05 -22.88 -6.24
CA THR A 25 12.13 -21.90 -5.95
C THR A 25 12.46 -21.07 -7.19
N GLY A 26 12.46 -19.74 -7.04
CA GLY A 26 12.74 -18.80 -8.12
C GLY A 26 11.56 -18.48 -9.03
N TRP A 27 10.38 -19.09 -8.80
CA TRP A 27 9.20 -18.85 -9.62
C TRP A 27 8.73 -17.39 -9.58
N MET A 28 8.85 -16.75 -8.41
CA MET A 28 8.43 -15.35 -8.25
C MET A 28 9.44 -14.34 -8.82
N THR A 29 10.67 -14.74 -9.11
CA THR A 29 11.76 -13.82 -9.52
C THR A 29 11.40 -12.89 -10.69
N PRO A 30 10.70 -13.32 -11.77
CA PRO A 30 10.31 -12.42 -12.87
C PRO A 30 9.21 -11.42 -12.49
N TYR A 31 8.52 -11.65 -11.38
CA TYR A 31 7.37 -10.85 -10.93
C TYR A 31 7.70 -9.96 -9.74
N LEU A 32 8.94 -10.02 -9.24
CA LEU A 32 9.39 -9.25 -8.09
C LEU A 32 10.44 -8.23 -8.50
N TYR A 33 10.35 -7.07 -7.91
CA TYR A 33 11.42 -6.09 -7.89
C TYR A 33 11.81 -5.81 -6.43
N ARG A 34 13.05 -5.41 -6.23
CA ARG A 34 13.60 -5.11 -4.91
C ARG A 34 14.10 -3.68 -4.87
N LEU A 35 13.70 -2.99 -3.84
CA LEU A 35 14.15 -1.64 -3.54
C LEU A 35 14.77 -1.65 -2.13
N SER A 36 15.82 -0.90 -1.94
CA SER A 36 16.53 -0.82 -0.66
C SER A 36 16.86 0.62 -0.29
N GLY A 37 17.10 0.87 0.99
CA GLY A 37 17.47 2.18 1.49
C GLY A 37 16.50 3.29 1.07
N PRO A 38 17.02 4.40 0.50
CA PRO A 38 16.19 5.55 0.09
C PRO A 38 15.08 5.19 -0.90
N ASP A 39 15.36 4.27 -1.84
CA ASP A 39 14.40 3.87 -2.87
C ASP A 39 13.21 3.10 -2.26
N ALA A 40 13.45 2.26 -1.26
CA ALA A 40 12.38 1.57 -0.54
C ALA A 40 11.49 2.53 0.25
N VAL A 41 12.09 3.54 0.89
CA VAL A 41 11.37 4.60 1.61
C VAL A 41 10.53 5.41 0.62
N HIS A 42 11.14 5.90 -0.45
CA HIS A 42 10.47 6.68 -1.49
C HIS A 42 9.29 5.91 -2.09
N HIS A 43 9.49 4.65 -2.42
CA HIS A 43 8.44 3.79 -2.97
C HIS A 43 7.26 3.62 -2.00
N LEU A 44 7.51 3.35 -0.69
CA LEU A 44 6.40 3.25 0.26
C LEU A 44 5.59 4.55 0.36
N LEU A 45 6.26 5.71 0.36
CA LEU A 45 5.58 7.01 0.39
C LEU A 45 4.73 7.22 -0.88
N ARG A 46 5.25 6.87 -2.07
CA ARG A 46 4.51 6.92 -3.34
C ARG A 46 3.29 6.03 -3.32
N VAL A 47 3.45 4.76 -2.93
CA VAL A 47 2.36 3.79 -2.83
C VAL A 47 1.29 4.29 -1.85
N ALA A 48 1.67 4.69 -0.64
CA ALA A 48 0.72 5.19 0.36
C ALA A 48 -0.01 6.46 -0.08
N ALA A 49 0.63 7.31 -0.87
CA ALA A 49 0.02 8.51 -1.44
C ALA A 49 -0.89 8.21 -2.66
N GLY A 50 -0.86 6.97 -3.18
CA GLY A 50 -1.58 6.57 -4.39
C GLY A 50 -0.96 7.12 -5.68
N LEU A 51 0.33 7.47 -5.66
CA LEU A 51 1.06 7.96 -6.84
C LEU A 51 1.57 6.80 -7.72
N ASP A 52 1.64 5.59 -7.16
CA ASP A 52 2.09 4.37 -7.84
C ASP A 52 0.92 3.43 -8.22
N SER A 53 -0.31 3.90 -8.11
CA SER A 53 -1.49 3.13 -8.46
C SER A 53 -1.95 3.44 -9.88
N LEU A 54 -2.69 2.50 -10.48
CA LEU A 54 -3.36 2.68 -11.78
C LEU A 54 -4.22 3.95 -11.79
N VAL A 55 -4.87 4.22 -10.68
CA VAL A 55 -5.68 5.41 -10.44
C VAL A 55 -4.95 6.31 -9.45
N LEU A 56 -4.39 7.40 -9.94
CA LEU A 56 -3.64 8.35 -9.11
C LEU A 56 -4.50 8.90 -7.98
N GLY A 57 -4.01 8.74 -6.75
CA GLY A 57 -4.66 9.26 -5.54
C GLY A 57 -5.81 8.39 -5.01
N GLU A 58 -5.92 7.13 -5.42
CA GLU A 58 -6.94 6.19 -4.95
C GLU A 58 -6.88 6.02 -3.41
N PRO A 59 -7.99 6.27 -2.68
CA PRO A 59 -8.00 6.19 -1.22
C PRO A 59 -7.84 4.75 -0.68
N GLN A 60 -8.18 3.74 -1.49
CA GLN A 60 -8.14 2.33 -1.11
C GLN A 60 -6.72 1.85 -0.80
N ILE A 61 -5.72 2.30 -1.56
CA ILE A 61 -4.31 1.91 -1.34
C ILE A 61 -3.85 2.32 0.06
N LEU A 62 -4.19 3.53 0.50
CA LEU A 62 -3.89 3.96 1.87
C LEU A 62 -4.63 3.12 2.92
N GLY A 63 -5.87 2.73 2.63
CA GLY A 63 -6.68 1.83 3.48
C GLY A 63 -6.00 0.48 3.65
N GLN A 64 -5.57 -0.15 2.56
CA GLN A 64 -4.84 -1.42 2.53
C GLN A 64 -3.50 -1.33 3.28
N ALA A 65 -2.73 -0.27 3.06
CA ALA A 65 -1.48 -0.04 3.78
C ALA A 65 -1.69 0.07 5.30
N LYS A 66 -2.76 0.77 5.73
CA LYS A 66 -3.14 0.86 7.16
C LYS A 66 -3.58 -0.49 7.74
N LEU A 67 -4.29 -1.30 6.96
CA LEU A 67 -4.70 -2.63 7.39
C LEU A 67 -3.50 -3.54 7.58
N ALA A 68 -2.59 -3.59 6.59
CA ALA A 68 -1.35 -4.35 6.67
C ALA A 68 -0.49 -3.93 7.88
N TYR A 69 -0.35 -2.61 8.09
CA TYR A 69 0.34 -2.07 9.26
C TYR A 69 -0.28 -2.55 10.58
N ARG A 70 -1.62 -2.47 10.72
CA ARG A 70 -2.31 -2.94 11.95
C ARG A 70 -2.11 -4.43 12.19
N SER A 71 -2.20 -5.25 11.13
CA SER A 71 -1.98 -6.70 11.22
C SER A 71 -0.55 -7.01 11.69
N ALA A 72 0.45 -6.33 11.14
CA ALA A 72 1.85 -6.48 11.55
C ALA A 72 2.08 -6.00 13.00
N ALA A 73 1.43 -4.90 13.43
CA ALA A 73 1.49 -4.40 14.79
C ALA A 73 0.89 -5.40 15.80
N GLN A 74 -0.28 -5.96 15.49
CA GLN A 74 -0.94 -6.97 16.32
C GLN A 74 -0.10 -8.26 16.45
N ALA A 75 0.62 -8.62 15.40
CA ALA A 75 1.53 -9.77 15.40
C ALA A 75 2.89 -9.46 16.07
N GLY A 76 3.14 -8.23 16.53
CA GLY A 76 4.40 -7.84 17.16
C GLY A 76 5.59 -7.78 16.20
N LEU A 77 5.34 -7.63 14.90
CA LEU A 77 6.36 -7.66 13.84
C LEU A 77 6.92 -6.27 13.48
N LEU A 78 6.38 -5.20 14.08
CA LEU A 78 6.86 -3.84 13.82
C LEU A 78 8.01 -3.47 14.77
N GLY A 79 9.21 -3.32 14.21
CA GLY A 79 10.30 -2.64 14.88
C GLY A 79 10.19 -1.12 14.73
N GLN A 80 11.01 -0.39 15.50
CA GLN A 80 10.99 1.08 15.56
C GLN A 80 11.05 1.76 14.17
N ILE A 81 11.87 1.25 13.26
CA ILE A 81 12.06 1.83 11.92
C ILE A 81 10.79 1.67 11.09
N LEU A 82 10.22 0.45 11.01
CA LEU A 82 9.00 0.21 10.23
C LEU A 82 7.80 0.96 10.80
N ASP A 83 7.64 0.94 12.12
CA ASP A 83 6.56 1.68 12.77
C ASP A 83 6.59 3.15 12.36
N ARG A 84 7.75 3.80 12.53
CA ARG A 84 7.91 5.21 12.18
C ARG A 84 7.79 5.47 10.68
N LEU A 85 8.26 4.56 9.82
CA LEU A 85 8.15 4.69 8.37
C LEU A 85 6.70 4.68 7.92
N PHE A 86 5.89 3.75 8.42
CA PHE A 86 4.47 3.70 8.08
C PHE A 86 3.69 4.90 8.62
N GLN A 87 3.95 5.34 9.85
CA GLN A 87 3.34 6.56 10.40
C GLN A 87 3.70 7.78 9.56
N HIS A 88 4.96 7.89 9.14
CA HIS A 88 5.40 8.95 8.24
C HIS A 88 4.71 8.87 6.88
N ALA A 89 4.59 7.67 6.28
CA ALA A 89 3.89 7.45 5.03
C ALA A 89 2.41 7.87 5.10
N PHE A 90 1.73 7.59 6.21
CA PHE A 90 0.35 8.02 6.42
C PHE A 90 0.22 9.55 6.53
N ALA A 91 1.15 10.20 7.20
CA ALA A 91 1.20 11.66 7.30
C ALA A 91 1.47 12.31 5.93
N VAL A 92 2.44 11.77 5.17
CA VAL A 92 2.77 12.25 3.81
C VAL A 92 1.60 12.05 2.86
N SER A 93 0.94 10.90 2.88
CA SER A 93 -0.26 10.66 2.07
C SER A 93 -1.37 11.68 2.35
N LYS A 94 -1.58 12.04 3.62
CA LYS A 94 -2.55 13.08 3.99
C LYS A 94 -2.13 14.44 3.43
N ARG A 95 -0.86 14.80 3.51
CA ARG A 95 -0.32 16.06 2.97
C ARG A 95 -0.48 16.14 1.47
N VAL A 96 -0.07 15.09 0.72
CA VAL A 96 -0.22 15.02 -0.75
C VAL A 96 -1.68 15.28 -1.15
N ARG A 97 -2.65 14.67 -0.44
CA ARG A 97 -4.08 14.86 -0.73
C ARG A 97 -4.60 16.26 -0.42
N HIS A 98 -4.03 16.94 0.57
CA HIS A 98 -4.46 18.28 0.97
C HIS A 98 -3.75 19.39 0.21
N GLU A 99 -2.47 19.20 -0.09
CA GLU A 99 -1.59 20.23 -0.67
C GLU A 99 -1.55 20.15 -2.20
N THR A 100 -2.07 19.04 -2.81
CA THR A 100 -2.15 18.90 -4.26
C THR A 100 -3.57 18.61 -4.73
N ALA A 101 -3.85 18.84 -6.02
CA ALA A 101 -5.15 18.55 -6.63
C ALA A 101 -5.44 17.04 -6.77
N ILE A 102 -4.52 16.15 -6.39
CA ILE A 102 -4.73 14.68 -6.41
C ILE A 102 -5.92 14.28 -5.55
N GLY A 103 -6.15 14.97 -4.43
CA GLY A 103 -7.28 14.71 -3.54
C GLY A 103 -8.61 15.28 -3.98
N ALA A 104 -8.64 16.22 -4.92
CA ALA A 104 -9.83 17.01 -5.24
C ALA A 104 -10.92 16.23 -6.00
N HIS A 105 -10.55 15.19 -6.75
CA HIS A 105 -11.51 14.33 -7.45
C HIS A 105 -11.00 12.89 -7.42
N PRO A 106 -11.47 12.02 -6.52
CA PRO A 106 -11.09 10.63 -6.53
C PRO A 106 -11.66 9.96 -7.79
N VAL A 107 -10.81 9.70 -8.77
CA VAL A 107 -11.15 8.78 -9.86
C VAL A 107 -10.75 7.39 -9.38
N SER A 108 -11.69 6.70 -8.74
CA SER A 108 -11.53 5.28 -8.48
C SER A 108 -12.03 4.48 -9.68
N VAL A 109 -11.57 3.25 -9.85
CA VAL A 109 -12.11 2.32 -10.86
C VAL A 109 -13.65 2.21 -10.74
N PRO A 110 -14.23 2.08 -9.52
CA PRO A 110 -15.67 2.20 -9.31
C PRO A 110 -16.30 3.48 -9.86
N TYR A 111 -15.68 4.62 -9.64
CA TYR A 111 -16.17 5.91 -10.16
C TYR A 111 -16.10 5.96 -11.69
N ALA A 112 -15.03 5.41 -12.30
CA ALA A 112 -14.90 5.34 -13.75
C ALA A 112 -15.99 4.47 -14.37
N ALA A 113 -16.31 3.31 -13.77
CA ALA A 113 -17.39 2.43 -14.22
C ALA A 113 -18.74 3.13 -14.19
N VAL A 114 -19.06 3.85 -13.11
CA VAL A 114 -20.31 4.63 -12.98
C VAL A 114 -20.34 5.81 -13.95
N THR A 115 -19.21 6.50 -14.15
CA THR A 115 -19.11 7.61 -15.09
C THR A 115 -19.32 7.13 -16.52
N LEU A 116 -18.74 5.98 -16.89
CA LEU A 116 -18.90 5.38 -18.21
C LEU A 116 -20.37 4.96 -18.44
N ALA A 117 -20.98 4.31 -17.45
CA ALA A 117 -22.41 3.97 -17.49
C ALA A 117 -23.28 5.23 -17.75
N ARG A 118 -23.00 6.32 -17.05
CA ARG A 118 -23.68 7.61 -17.25
C ARG A 118 -23.45 8.21 -18.63
N GLN A 119 -22.24 8.07 -19.20
CA GLN A 119 -21.96 8.53 -20.56
C GLN A 119 -22.75 7.75 -21.61
N ILE A 120 -22.95 6.44 -21.39
CA ILE A 120 -23.67 5.57 -22.31
C ILE A 120 -25.18 5.76 -22.21
N PHE A 121 -25.73 5.82 -21.00
CA PHE A 121 -27.18 5.81 -20.78
C PHE A 121 -27.77 7.18 -20.46
N GLY A 122 -26.97 8.16 -20.06
CA GLY A 122 -27.42 9.48 -19.62
C GLY A 122 -28.03 9.45 -18.22
N ASP A 123 -29.33 9.16 -18.12
CA ASP A 123 -30.05 9.05 -16.84
C ASP A 123 -30.00 7.61 -16.30
N LEU A 124 -29.44 7.44 -15.10
CA LEU A 124 -29.32 6.15 -14.45
C LEU A 124 -30.51 5.82 -13.53
N SER A 125 -31.40 6.76 -13.28
CA SER A 125 -32.47 6.62 -12.26
C SER A 125 -33.49 5.53 -12.59
N THR A 126 -33.69 5.23 -13.87
CA THR A 126 -34.66 4.23 -14.37
C THR A 126 -34.03 2.87 -14.64
N LEU A 127 -32.71 2.78 -14.61
CA LEU A 127 -31.97 1.56 -14.94
C LEU A 127 -31.86 0.62 -13.76
N ARG A 128 -31.62 -0.67 -14.11
CA ARG A 128 -31.41 -1.76 -13.15
C ARG A 128 -29.95 -2.21 -13.19
N THR A 129 -29.35 -2.31 -12.02
CA THR A 129 -27.98 -2.79 -11.92
C THR A 129 -27.91 -4.09 -11.15
N LEU A 130 -27.06 -5.00 -11.63
CA LEU A 130 -26.65 -6.24 -10.97
C LEU A 130 -25.18 -6.15 -10.61
N LEU A 131 -24.88 -6.11 -9.32
CA LEU A 131 -23.53 -6.10 -8.77
C LEU A 131 -23.18 -7.50 -8.30
N ILE A 132 -22.06 -8.05 -8.77
CA ILE A 132 -21.61 -9.42 -8.48
C ILE A 132 -20.36 -9.36 -7.62
N GLY A 133 -20.46 -9.84 -6.38
CA GLY A 133 -19.47 -9.70 -5.31
C GLY A 133 -20.00 -8.85 -4.16
N ALA A 134 -19.28 -8.84 -3.05
CA ALA A 134 -19.59 -7.98 -1.88
C ALA A 134 -18.31 -7.53 -1.16
N GLY A 135 -17.25 -7.28 -1.92
CA GLY A 135 -16.03 -6.65 -1.45
C GLY A 135 -16.10 -5.13 -1.53
N GLU A 136 -15.05 -4.46 -1.06
CA GLU A 136 -14.91 -3.01 -1.00
C GLU A 136 -15.19 -2.32 -2.35
N MET A 137 -14.74 -2.92 -3.46
CA MET A 137 -14.96 -2.39 -4.81
C MET A 137 -16.46 -2.33 -5.16
N ILE A 138 -17.19 -3.41 -4.89
CA ILE A 138 -18.63 -3.48 -5.15
C ILE A 138 -19.40 -2.55 -4.22
N GLU A 139 -19.01 -2.42 -2.96
CA GLU A 139 -19.58 -1.45 -2.01
C GLU A 139 -19.47 -0.02 -2.54
N LEU A 140 -18.29 0.37 -3.05
CA LEU A 140 -18.06 1.68 -3.63
C LEU A 140 -18.86 1.90 -4.92
N VAL A 141 -18.95 0.90 -5.80
CA VAL A 141 -19.78 0.94 -7.01
C VAL A 141 -21.24 1.16 -6.63
N ALA A 142 -21.76 0.38 -5.67
CA ALA A 142 -23.14 0.49 -5.19
C ALA A 142 -23.45 1.89 -4.64
N ARG A 143 -22.55 2.41 -3.81
CA ARG A 143 -22.65 3.77 -3.25
C ARG A 143 -22.68 4.84 -4.33
N HIS A 144 -21.74 4.78 -5.29
CA HIS A 144 -21.71 5.75 -6.39
C HIS A 144 -22.94 5.66 -7.30
N PHE A 145 -23.45 4.48 -7.64
CA PHE A 145 -24.70 4.35 -8.38
C PHE A 145 -25.88 4.94 -7.60
N HIS A 146 -25.95 4.68 -6.29
CA HIS A 146 -26.99 5.23 -5.44
C HIS A 146 -26.93 6.76 -5.37
N GLU A 147 -25.74 7.35 -5.24
CA GLU A 147 -25.51 8.81 -5.28
C GLU A 147 -25.92 9.43 -6.62
N GLN A 148 -25.79 8.69 -7.72
CA GLN A 148 -26.26 9.12 -9.05
C GLN A 148 -27.77 8.89 -9.28
N GLY A 149 -28.50 8.54 -8.25
CA GLY A 149 -29.98 8.42 -8.29
C GLY A 149 -30.50 7.04 -8.66
N MET A 150 -29.63 6.05 -8.90
CA MET A 150 -30.07 4.67 -9.18
C MET A 150 -30.77 4.07 -7.96
N ARG A 151 -31.93 3.45 -8.17
CA ARG A 151 -32.76 2.88 -7.10
C ARG A 151 -32.92 1.37 -7.20
N GLN A 152 -32.66 0.79 -8.36
CA GLN A 152 -32.84 -0.65 -8.60
C GLN A 152 -31.46 -1.34 -8.62
N ILE A 153 -30.91 -1.56 -7.42
CA ILE A 153 -29.59 -2.17 -7.23
C ILE A 153 -29.79 -3.56 -6.63
N THR A 154 -29.30 -4.58 -7.34
CA THR A 154 -29.28 -5.96 -6.88
C THR A 154 -27.84 -6.41 -6.67
N ILE A 155 -27.56 -7.05 -5.53
CA ILE A 155 -26.22 -7.49 -5.15
C ILE A 155 -26.22 -8.99 -5.03
N ALA A 156 -25.44 -9.68 -5.91
CA ALA A 156 -25.25 -11.11 -5.90
C ALA A 156 -23.93 -11.46 -5.20
N ASN A 157 -23.97 -12.34 -4.20
CA ASN A 157 -22.76 -12.83 -3.55
C ASN A 157 -22.94 -14.25 -3.01
N ARG A 158 -21.82 -14.99 -2.91
CA ARG A 158 -21.79 -16.33 -2.31
C ARG A 158 -22.27 -16.31 -0.85
N SER A 159 -21.82 -15.33 -0.08
CA SER A 159 -22.22 -15.12 1.32
C SER A 159 -23.31 -14.07 1.41
N ALA A 160 -24.47 -14.41 1.99
CA ALA A 160 -25.60 -13.51 2.06
C ALA A 160 -25.38 -12.30 2.98
N ALA A 161 -24.62 -12.45 4.07
CA ALA A 161 -24.47 -11.38 5.06
C ALA A 161 -23.79 -10.12 4.49
N PRO A 162 -22.60 -10.16 3.84
CA PRO A 162 -21.99 -9.00 3.22
C PRO A 162 -22.90 -8.35 2.15
N ALA A 163 -23.53 -9.14 1.31
CA ALA A 163 -24.45 -8.63 0.29
C ALA A 163 -25.63 -7.85 0.88
N ARG A 164 -26.22 -8.35 1.98
CA ARG A 164 -27.30 -7.67 2.69
C ARG A 164 -26.86 -6.33 3.30
N THR A 165 -25.63 -6.27 3.82
CA THR A 165 -25.09 -5.02 4.37
C THR A 165 -25.04 -3.94 3.30
N ILE A 166 -24.43 -4.23 2.15
CA ILE A 166 -24.34 -3.27 1.05
C ILE A 166 -25.73 -2.94 0.49
N ALA A 167 -26.59 -3.95 0.32
CA ALA A 167 -27.97 -3.74 -0.16
C ALA A 167 -28.77 -2.81 0.76
N ALA A 168 -28.62 -2.92 2.07
CA ALA A 168 -29.29 -2.04 3.04
C ALA A 168 -28.84 -0.57 2.90
N GLU A 169 -27.57 -0.31 2.64
CA GLU A 169 -27.02 1.04 2.47
C GLU A 169 -27.53 1.74 1.20
N CYS A 170 -27.77 0.99 0.13
CA CYS A 170 -28.25 1.55 -1.15
C CYS A 170 -29.74 1.27 -1.41
N HIS A 171 -30.51 0.81 -0.42
CA HIS A 171 -31.92 0.44 -0.54
C HIS A 171 -32.20 -0.58 -1.65
N GLY A 172 -31.24 -1.47 -1.90
CA GLY A 172 -31.28 -2.54 -2.91
C GLY A 172 -31.72 -3.88 -2.34
N GLN A 173 -31.53 -4.92 -3.13
CA GLN A 173 -31.77 -6.30 -2.70
C GLN A 173 -30.52 -7.16 -2.79
N ALA A 174 -30.41 -8.16 -1.93
CA ALA A 174 -29.34 -9.15 -1.97
C ALA A 174 -29.87 -10.51 -2.46
N ILE A 175 -29.11 -11.16 -3.36
CA ILE A 175 -29.42 -12.47 -3.91
C ILE A 175 -28.21 -13.41 -3.81
N PRO A 176 -28.40 -14.73 -3.81
CA PRO A 176 -27.30 -15.68 -3.94
C PRO A 176 -26.74 -15.71 -5.37
N LEU A 177 -25.49 -16.19 -5.55
CA LEU A 177 -24.85 -16.23 -6.88
C LEU A 177 -25.62 -17.11 -7.89
N GLU A 178 -26.26 -18.17 -7.41
CA GLU A 178 -27.06 -19.09 -8.22
C GLU A 178 -28.26 -18.42 -8.90
N ALA A 179 -28.73 -17.31 -8.33
CA ALA A 179 -29.87 -16.53 -8.87
C ALA A 179 -29.44 -15.51 -9.95
N ILE A 180 -28.16 -15.39 -10.27
CA ILE A 180 -27.67 -14.44 -11.28
C ILE A 180 -28.39 -14.64 -12.62
N ALA A 181 -28.52 -15.88 -13.07
CA ALA A 181 -29.15 -16.19 -14.36
C ALA A 181 -30.61 -15.69 -14.49
N ASP A 182 -31.35 -15.69 -13.38
CA ASP A 182 -32.76 -15.24 -13.33
C ASP A 182 -32.88 -13.71 -13.27
N HIS A 183 -31.87 -13.01 -12.75
CA HIS A 183 -31.88 -11.54 -12.61
C HIS A 183 -31.19 -10.84 -13.78
N LEU A 184 -30.29 -11.54 -14.48
CA LEU A 184 -29.53 -10.99 -15.59
C LEU A 184 -30.40 -10.42 -16.73
N PRO A 185 -31.57 -11.04 -17.11
CA PRO A 185 -32.44 -10.49 -18.14
C PRO A 185 -33.00 -9.10 -17.80
N GLN A 186 -33.05 -8.72 -16.54
CA GLN A 186 -33.58 -7.46 -16.08
C GLN A 186 -32.50 -6.38 -15.87
N ALA A 187 -31.22 -6.78 -15.86
CA ALA A 187 -30.12 -5.87 -15.59
C ALA A 187 -29.68 -5.12 -16.86
N ASP A 188 -29.67 -3.80 -16.80
CA ASP A 188 -29.14 -2.94 -17.84
C ASP A 188 -27.63 -2.75 -17.67
N ILE A 189 -27.19 -2.76 -16.41
CA ILE A 189 -25.80 -2.63 -16.01
C ILE A 189 -25.41 -3.83 -15.14
N VAL A 190 -24.28 -4.46 -15.43
CA VAL A 190 -23.70 -5.54 -14.64
C VAL A 190 -22.27 -5.15 -14.25
N VAL A 191 -21.92 -5.20 -12.97
CA VAL A 191 -20.54 -5.00 -12.51
C VAL A 191 -20.13 -6.20 -11.67
N ALA A 192 -19.04 -6.86 -12.08
CA ALA A 192 -18.50 -8.02 -11.39
C ALA A 192 -17.14 -7.70 -10.75
N CYS A 193 -16.96 -8.10 -9.50
CA CYS A 193 -15.70 -8.05 -8.77
C CYS A 193 -15.73 -9.04 -7.62
N THR A 194 -15.32 -10.29 -7.89
CA THR A 194 -15.23 -11.33 -6.85
C THR A 194 -13.79 -11.84 -6.71
N GLY A 195 -13.54 -12.73 -5.79
CA GLY A 195 -12.28 -13.48 -5.66
C GLY A 195 -12.37 -14.88 -6.24
N SER A 196 -13.15 -15.10 -7.30
CA SER A 196 -13.27 -16.40 -7.95
C SER A 196 -12.10 -16.67 -8.90
N ASP A 197 -11.58 -17.88 -8.88
CA ASP A 197 -10.53 -18.30 -9.82
C ASP A 197 -11.09 -18.66 -11.21
N THR A 198 -12.42 -18.74 -11.33
CA THR A 198 -13.12 -19.10 -12.58
C THR A 198 -14.26 -18.13 -12.85
N PRO A 199 -14.60 -17.86 -14.14
CA PRO A 199 -15.71 -16.99 -14.48
C PRO A 199 -17.04 -17.45 -13.87
N ILE A 200 -17.75 -16.51 -13.26
CA ILE A 200 -19.08 -16.73 -12.65
C ILE A 200 -20.18 -16.47 -13.68
N VAL A 201 -19.95 -15.53 -14.60
CA VAL A 201 -20.89 -15.15 -15.65
C VAL A 201 -20.41 -15.74 -16.98
N SER A 202 -21.04 -16.84 -17.39
CA SER A 202 -20.69 -17.49 -18.65
C SER A 202 -21.35 -16.81 -19.86
N HIS A 203 -20.74 -16.96 -21.03
CA HIS A 203 -21.31 -16.51 -22.31
C HIS A 203 -22.75 -17.00 -22.51
N ASP A 204 -23.04 -18.25 -22.16
CA ASP A 204 -24.35 -18.87 -22.42
C ASP A 204 -25.48 -18.28 -21.58
N ILE A 205 -25.22 -17.92 -20.31
CA ILE A 205 -26.23 -17.26 -19.48
C ILE A 205 -26.50 -15.84 -19.97
N VAL A 206 -25.47 -15.11 -20.43
CA VAL A 206 -25.64 -13.77 -21.01
C VAL A 206 -26.40 -13.85 -22.34
N ALA A 207 -26.05 -14.78 -23.22
CA ALA A 207 -26.76 -14.98 -24.49
C ALA A 207 -28.24 -15.37 -24.29
N ARG A 208 -28.57 -16.11 -23.22
CA ARG A 208 -29.96 -16.39 -22.84
C ARG A 208 -30.66 -15.13 -22.33
N ALA A 209 -30.01 -14.40 -21.42
CA ALA A 209 -30.56 -13.16 -20.88
C ALA A 209 -30.85 -12.12 -21.96
N LEU A 210 -29.99 -11.99 -22.99
CA LEU A 210 -30.20 -11.09 -24.12
C LEU A 210 -31.48 -11.45 -24.92
N ARG A 211 -31.74 -12.75 -25.15
CA ARG A 211 -32.98 -13.20 -25.81
C ARG A 211 -34.20 -12.79 -24.99
N ASP A 212 -34.17 -13.09 -23.69
CA ASP A 212 -35.28 -12.81 -22.76
C ASP A 212 -35.57 -11.29 -22.66
N ARG A 213 -34.54 -10.46 -22.72
CA ARG A 213 -34.66 -9.00 -22.76
C ARG A 213 -34.87 -8.40 -24.18
N ARG A 214 -35.17 -9.23 -25.17
CA ARG A 214 -35.43 -8.82 -26.56
C ARG A 214 -34.27 -8.02 -27.17
N TYR A 215 -33.02 -8.43 -26.86
CA TYR A 215 -31.79 -7.80 -27.33
C TYR A 215 -31.62 -6.32 -26.95
N GLN A 216 -32.22 -5.89 -25.85
CA GLN A 216 -31.89 -4.60 -25.26
C GLN A 216 -30.42 -4.61 -24.83
N PRO A 217 -29.66 -3.55 -25.13
CA PRO A 217 -28.24 -3.48 -24.79
C PRO A 217 -27.97 -3.72 -23.30
N MET A 218 -26.86 -4.38 -23.01
CA MET A 218 -26.37 -4.63 -21.66
C MET A 218 -24.94 -4.10 -21.53
N PHE A 219 -24.74 -3.22 -20.56
CA PHE A 219 -23.43 -2.72 -20.21
C PHE A 219 -22.85 -3.58 -19.08
N MET A 220 -21.66 -4.14 -19.32
CA MET A 220 -21.02 -5.06 -18.39
C MET A 220 -19.61 -4.52 -18.06
N VAL A 221 -19.23 -4.57 -16.80
CA VAL A 221 -17.91 -4.18 -16.31
C VAL A 221 -17.34 -5.30 -15.46
N ASP A 222 -16.19 -5.82 -15.85
CA ASP A 222 -15.45 -6.83 -15.12
C ASP A 222 -14.26 -6.18 -14.42
N LEU A 223 -14.34 -6.05 -13.11
CA LEU A 223 -13.30 -5.48 -12.25
C LEU A 223 -12.44 -6.56 -11.57
N ALA A 224 -12.72 -7.84 -11.83
CA ALA A 224 -12.04 -8.95 -11.18
C ALA A 224 -10.73 -9.34 -11.89
N VAL A 225 -9.80 -9.82 -11.10
CA VAL A 225 -8.57 -10.48 -11.58
C VAL A 225 -8.37 -11.74 -10.73
N PRO A 226 -8.52 -12.94 -11.33
CA PRO A 226 -8.95 -13.29 -12.70
C PRO A 226 -10.36 -12.79 -13.05
N ARG A 227 -10.74 -12.80 -14.34
CA ARG A 227 -12.02 -12.29 -14.81
C ARG A 227 -13.20 -13.13 -14.30
N ASP A 228 -14.24 -12.43 -13.83
CA ASP A 228 -15.52 -13.02 -13.43
C ASP A 228 -16.47 -13.28 -14.60
N ILE A 229 -16.31 -12.53 -15.70
CA ILE A 229 -17.12 -12.63 -16.90
C ILE A 229 -16.32 -13.32 -17.99
N GLU A 230 -16.90 -14.37 -18.59
CA GLU A 230 -16.26 -15.13 -19.66
C GLU A 230 -15.92 -14.21 -20.85
N PRO A 231 -14.64 -14.14 -21.32
CA PRO A 231 -14.22 -13.21 -22.37
C PRO A 231 -15.02 -13.32 -23.68
N ARG A 232 -15.51 -14.52 -24.02
CA ARG A 232 -16.34 -14.74 -25.22
C ARG A 232 -17.64 -13.94 -25.22
N THR A 233 -18.07 -13.44 -24.05
CA THR A 233 -19.27 -12.58 -23.90
C THR A 233 -19.15 -11.30 -24.70
N GLU A 234 -17.94 -10.78 -24.91
CA GLU A 234 -17.65 -9.62 -25.75
C GLU A 234 -18.09 -9.79 -27.21
N GLN A 235 -18.22 -11.03 -27.69
CA GLN A 235 -18.66 -11.33 -29.07
C GLN A 235 -20.17 -11.19 -29.26
N LEU A 236 -20.94 -11.03 -28.19
CA LEU A 236 -22.38 -10.82 -28.27
C LEU A 236 -22.68 -9.38 -28.71
N ARG A 237 -23.49 -9.22 -29.78
CA ARG A 237 -23.72 -7.95 -30.47
C ARG A 237 -24.25 -6.82 -29.59
N ASP A 238 -25.08 -7.17 -28.59
CA ASP A 238 -25.77 -6.18 -27.75
C ASP A 238 -25.18 -6.16 -26.31
N VAL A 239 -23.93 -6.60 -26.18
CA VAL A 239 -23.15 -6.52 -24.92
C VAL A 239 -21.98 -5.56 -25.12
N TYR A 240 -21.86 -4.63 -24.19
CA TYR A 240 -20.71 -3.72 -24.06
C TYR A 240 -19.91 -4.12 -22.83
N LEU A 241 -18.94 -5.03 -23.02
CA LEU A 241 -18.10 -5.53 -21.94
C LEU A 241 -16.83 -4.67 -21.84
N TYR A 242 -16.60 -4.13 -20.65
CA TYR A 242 -15.39 -3.39 -20.29
C TYR A 242 -14.67 -4.10 -19.14
N THR A 243 -13.36 -4.09 -19.20
CA THR A 243 -12.47 -4.61 -18.17
C THR A 243 -11.83 -3.48 -17.38
N VAL A 244 -11.07 -3.80 -16.33
CA VAL A 244 -10.24 -2.83 -15.60
C VAL A 244 -9.29 -2.09 -16.55
N ASP A 245 -8.73 -2.79 -17.55
CA ASP A 245 -7.81 -2.19 -18.52
C ASP A 245 -8.51 -1.20 -19.46
N ASP A 246 -9.73 -1.49 -19.88
CA ASP A 246 -10.52 -0.58 -20.74
C ASP A 246 -10.95 0.68 -19.99
N LEU A 247 -11.21 0.56 -18.69
CA LEU A 247 -11.49 1.72 -17.82
C LEU A 247 -10.28 2.64 -17.67
N ARG A 248 -9.06 2.10 -17.88
CA ARG A 248 -7.81 2.86 -17.89
C ARG A 248 -7.87 4.04 -18.89
N ASP A 249 -8.35 3.81 -20.10
CA ASP A 249 -8.45 4.86 -21.13
C ASP A 249 -9.43 5.98 -20.75
N VAL A 250 -10.49 5.65 -20.02
CA VAL A 250 -11.44 6.63 -19.48
C VAL A 250 -10.79 7.45 -18.36
N ILE A 251 -9.97 6.79 -17.56
CA ILE A 251 -9.20 7.39 -16.47
C ILE A 251 -8.07 8.26 -17.03
N ASP A 252 -7.34 7.80 -18.06
CA ASP A 252 -6.20 8.50 -18.65
C ASP A 252 -6.57 9.83 -19.31
N ARG A 253 -7.76 9.94 -19.86
CA ARG A 253 -8.29 11.24 -20.32
C ARG A 253 -8.43 12.26 -19.19
N ASN A 254 -8.71 11.81 -17.99
CA ASN A 254 -8.74 12.65 -16.79
C ASN A 254 -7.35 12.85 -16.16
N ILE A 255 -6.38 11.94 -16.42
CA ILE A 255 -5.00 12.01 -15.89
C ILE A 255 -4.22 13.18 -16.50
N ARG A 256 -4.46 13.57 -17.75
CA ARG A 256 -3.77 14.73 -18.35
C ARG A 256 -3.99 16.03 -17.58
N SER A 257 -5.16 16.20 -16.95
CA SER A 257 -5.43 17.31 -16.06
C SER A 257 -4.74 17.16 -14.68
N ARG A 258 -4.26 15.94 -14.35
CA ARG A 258 -3.63 15.60 -13.07
C ARG A 258 -2.11 15.44 -13.12
N ALA A 259 -1.51 15.49 -14.32
CA ALA A 259 -0.06 15.36 -14.46
C ALA A 259 0.70 16.43 -13.63
N ALA A 260 0.18 17.65 -13.58
CA ALA A 260 0.74 18.71 -12.73
C ALA A 260 0.61 18.37 -11.23
N ALA A 261 -0.57 17.92 -10.79
CA ALA A 261 -0.81 17.54 -9.41
C ALA A 261 0.01 16.30 -8.99
N ALA A 262 0.24 15.37 -9.92
CA ALA A 262 1.12 14.23 -9.69
C ALA A 262 2.58 14.67 -9.51
N ALA A 263 3.06 15.62 -10.33
CA ALA A 263 4.40 16.17 -10.21
C ALA A 263 4.60 16.90 -8.86
N GLU A 264 3.61 17.67 -8.40
CA GLU A 264 3.63 18.28 -7.07
C GLU A 264 3.66 17.22 -5.96
N GLY A 265 2.88 16.14 -6.10
CA GLY A 265 2.87 15.02 -5.17
C GLY A 265 4.21 14.28 -5.12
N GLU A 266 4.84 14.04 -6.28
CA GLU A 266 6.17 13.43 -6.37
C GLU A 266 7.25 14.30 -5.70
N ALA A 267 7.19 15.63 -5.88
CA ALA A 267 8.11 16.54 -5.22
C ALA A 267 7.98 16.49 -3.67
N LEU A 268 6.75 16.46 -3.16
CA LEU A 268 6.48 16.26 -1.73
C LEU A 268 7.02 14.93 -1.21
N VAL A 269 6.79 13.85 -1.95
CA VAL A 269 7.27 12.51 -1.59
C VAL A 269 8.80 12.49 -1.55
N ALA A 270 9.48 13.07 -2.54
CA ALA A 270 10.94 13.14 -2.60
C ALA A 270 11.52 13.91 -1.40
N GLU A 271 10.95 15.07 -1.07
CA GLU A 271 11.35 15.86 0.10
C GLU A 271 11.18 15.06 1.40
N GLN A 272 10.04 14.42 1.58
CA GLN A 272 9.74 13.68 2.81
C GLN A 272 10.52 12.38 2.93
N SER A 273 10.88 11.75 1.80
CA SER A 273 11.79 10.61 1.76
C SER A 273 13.19 11.01 2.24
N ALA A 274 13.73 12.12 1.75
CA ALA A 274 15.02 12.65 2.20
C ALA A 274 15.01 12.94 3.70
N ARG A 275 13.99 13.61 4.23
CA ARG A 275 13.83 13.88 5.67
C ARG A 275 13.81 12.62 6.53
N PHE A 276 13.14 11.54 6.03
CA PHE A 276 13.12 10.28 6.73
C PHE A 276 14.50 9.62 6.75
N MET A 277 15.25 9.68 5.65
CA MET A 277 16.62 9.17 5.58
C MET A 277 17.57 9.95 6.50
N ASP A 278 17.43 11.26 6.61
CA ASP A 278 18.19 12.07 7.58
C ASP A 278 17.94 11.61 9.02
N TRP A 279 16.67 11.27 9.34
CA TRP A 279 16.36 10.69 10.64
C TRP A 279 17.01 9.31 10.85
N ILE A 280 17.02 8.41 9.84
CA ILE A 280 17.73 7.13 9.91
C ILE A 280 19.22 7.33 10.20
N HIS A 281 19.87 8.26 9.50
CA HIS A 281 21.27 8.59 9.73
C HIS A 281 21.52 9.10 11.17
N THR A 282 20.55 9.88 11.69
CA THR A 282 20.63 10.35 13.09
C THR A 282 20.56 9.20 14.10
N LEU A 283 19.74 8.16 13.83
CA LEU A 283 19.68 6.97 14.70
C LEU A 283 21.03 6.24 14.76
N ALA A 284 21.68 6.04 13.62
CA ALA A 284 22.99 5.42 13.57
C ALA A 284 24.04 6.24 14.35
N ALA A 285 23.95 7.58 14.27
CA ALA A 285 24.82 8.47 15.07
C ALA A 285 24.55 8.35 16.58
N VAL A 286 23.29 8.23 17.00
CA VAL A 286 22.94 8.07 18.43
C VAL A 286 23.56 6.79 19.01
N GLU A 287 23.53 5.70 18.28
CA GLU A 287 24.11 4.44 18.72
C GLU A 287 25.64 4.53 18.84
N SER A 288 26.28 5.15 17.88
CA SER A 288 27.72 5.46 17.91
C SER A 288 28.10 6.35 19.10
N ILE A 289 27.30 7.38 19.38
CA ILE A 289 27.50 8.28 20.54
C ILE A 289 27.32 7.48 21.86
N ARG A 290 26.32 6.62 21.96
CA ARG A 290 26.10 5.78 23.13
C ARG A 290 27.27 4.84 23.38
N HIS A 291 27.78 4.21 22.33
CA HIS A 291 28.96 3.32 22.38
C HIS A 291 30.22 4.08 22.81
N PHE A 292 30.42 5.27 22.27
CA PHE A 292 31.53 6.14 22.63
C PHE A 292 31.48 6.55 24.09
N ARG A 293 30.31 6.97 24.60
CA ARG A 293 30.11 7.32 26.02
C ARG A 293 30.39 6.14 26.95
N HIS A 294 29.80 4.97 26.68
CA HIS A 294 30.04 3.76 27.46
C HIS A 294 31.52 3.35 27.49
N ARG A 295 32.21 3.52 26.37
CA ARG A 295 33.67 3.28 26.33
C ARG A 295 34.43 4.27 27.21
N GLY A 296 34.04 5.55 27.18
CA GLY A 296 34.64 6.59 28.03
C GLY A 296 34.44 6.31 29.52
N GLU A 297 33.24 5.92 29.91
CA GLU A 297 32.91 5.54 31.30
C GLU A 297 33.74 4.34 31.79
N ARG A 298 33.85 3.30 30.98
CA ARG A 298 34.69 2.12 31.33
C ARG A 298 36.15 2.51 31.47
N LEU A 299 36.70 3.37 30.62
CA LEU A 299 38.07 3.85 30.74
C LEU A 299 38.28 4.67 32.05
N ARG A 300 37.32 5.54 32.37
CA ARG A 300 37.32 6.29 33.62
C ARG A 300 37.39 5.36 34.83
N ASP A 301 36.48 4.36 34.87
CA ASP A 301 36.35 3.47 36.04
C ASP A 301 37.60 2.58 36.21
N MET A 302 38.21 2.11 35.13
CA MET A 302 39.48 1.38 35.14
C MET A 302 40.63 2.25 35.67
N GLU A 303 40.77 3.50 35.21
CA GLU A 303 41.83 4.38 35.69
C GLU A 303 41.60 4.82 37.13
N LEU A 304 40.36 5.04 37.54
CA LEU A 304 39.99 5.36 38.92
C LEU A 304 40.32 4.18 39.84
N ALA A 305 39.99 2.95 39.49
CA ALA A 305 40.33 1.76 40.27
C ALA A 305 41.86 1.58 40.38
N ARG A 306 42.60 1.94 39.34
CA ARG A 306 44.06 1.94 39.36
C ARG A 306 44.59 3.01 40.31
N ALA A 307 44.12 4.27 40.20
CA ALA A 307 44.52 5.36 41.07
C ALA A 307 44.26 5.05 42.56
N ASN A 308 43.11 4.46 42.88
CA ASN A 308 42.79 4.05 44.23
C ASN A 308 43.75 2.98 44.79
N ARG A 309 44.22 2.05 43.95
CA ARG A 309 45.26 1.06 44.36
C ARG A 309 46.63 1.73 44.59
N GLU A 310 47.00 2.71 43.72
CA GLU A 310 48.25 3.47 43.87
C GLU A 310 48.22 4.31 45.14
N LEU A 311 47.10 4.93 45.50
CA LEU A 311 46.89 5.60 46.79
C LEU A 311 46.99 4.65 47.97
N ALA A 312 46.33 3.51 47.92
CA ALA A 312 46.38 2.49 48.96
C ALA A 312 47.78 1.90 49.16
N SER A 313 48.63 1.93 48.15
CA SER A 313 50.04 1.52 48.21
C SER A 313 50.98 2.62 48.79
N GLY A 314 50.43 3.76 49.23
CA GLY A 314 51.19 4.83 49.84
C GLY A 314 51.86 5.85 48.89
N GLN A 315 51.47 5.87 47.62
CA GLN A 315 51.98 6.83 46.67
C GLN A 315 51.43 8.24 47.02
N PRO A 316 52.21 9.31 46.78
CA PRO A 316 51.76 10.70 47.03
C PRO A 316 50.48 11.02 46.24
N PRO A 317 49.44 11.54 46.90
CA PRO A 317 48.15 11.85 46.23
C PRO A 317 48.30 12.76 45.03
N GLU A 318 49.14 13.78 45.03
CA GLU A 318 49.39 14.70 43.96
C GLU A 318 49.94 13.97 42.70
N ALA A 319 50.89 13.04 42.88
CA ALA A 319 51.47 12.27 41.82
C ALA A 319 50.46 11.30 41.19
N VAL A 320 49.61 10.69 42.02
CA VAL A 320 48.52 9.78 41.57
C VAL A 320 47.48 10.56 40.77
N LEU A 321 47.07 11.75 41.20
CA LEU A 321 46.08 12.57 40.51
C LEU A 321 46.64 13.06 39.17
N ASP A 322 47.89 13.52 39.09
CA ASP A 322 48.50 13.92 37.83
C ASP A 322 48.64 12.76 36.86
N ALA A 323 49.06 11.60 37.34
CA ALA A 323 49.12 10.36 36.54
C ALA A 323 47.76 9.90 36.02
N LEU A 324 46.71 9.97 36.87
CA LEU A 324 45.33 9.66 36.50
C LEU A 324 44.86 10.59 35.37
N ALA A 325 45.03 11.90 35.56
CA ALA A 325 44.60 12.89 34.58
C ALA A 325 45.27 12.65 33.21
N ARG A 326 46.58 12.49 33.18
CA ARG A 326 47.34 12.23 31.94
C ARG A 326 46.94 10.93 31.26
N ARG A 327 46.81 9.85 32.02
CA ARG A 327 46.44 8.54 31.48
C ARG A 327 45.02 8.55 30.91
N LEU A 328 44.06 9.10 31.63
CA LEU A 328 42.66 9.20 31.19
C LEU A 328 42.55 10.04 29.94
N THR A 329 43.13 11.25 29.91
CA THR A 329 43.14 12.13 28.72
C THR A 329 43.73 11.43 27.52
N ARG A 330 44.93 10.81 27.66
CA ARG A 330 45.58 10.12 26.56
C ARG A 330 44.74 8.99 26.01
N LYS A 331 44.11 8.17 26.89
CA LYS A 331 43.25 7.04 26.47
C LYS A 331 41.95 7.50 25.82
N LEU A 332 41.32 8.56 26.32
CA LEU A 332 40.12 9.13 25.74
C LEU A 332 40.37 9.75 24.35
N LEU A 333 41.45 10.41 24.17
CA LEU A 333 41.81 11.12 22.91
C LEU A 333 42.41 10.18 21.86
N HIS A 334 42.91 8.99 22.24
CA HIS A 334 43.62 8.10 21.30
C HIS A 334 42.76 7.63 20.13
N ALA A 335 41.57 7.08 20.38
CA ALA A 335 40.69 6.57 19.34
C ALA A 335 40.12 7.67 18.43
N PRO A 336 39.60 8.81 18.95
CA PRO A 336 39.19 9.94 18.10
C PRO A 336 40.31 10.48 17.21
N THR A 337 41.56 10.58 17.75
CA THR A 337 42.71 11.07 16.96
C THR A 337 43.05 10.12 15.79
N ILE A 338 42.99 8.81 16.00
CA ILE A 338 43.19 7.84 14.93
C ILE A 338 42.09 7.96 13.90
N GLY A 339 40.81 7.96 14.32
CA GLY A 339 39.66 8.05 13.41
C GLY A 339 39.68 9.33 12.56
N LEU A 340 40.02 10.50 13.16
CA LEU A 340 40.16 11.76 12.40
C LEU A 340 41.32 11.70 11.42
N ARG A 341 42.46 11.07 11.79
CA ARG A 341 43.60 10.93 10.88
C ARG A 341 43.31 10.01 9.71
N ASP A 342 42.56 8.94 9.94
CA ASP A 342 42.20 7.99 8.90
C ASP A 342 41.15 8.60 7.96
N ALA A 343 40.13 9.33 8.48
CA ALA A 343 39.17 10.08 7.70
C ALA A 343 39.77 11.27 6.90
N ALA A 344 40.93 11.75 7.25
CA ALA A 344 41.64 12.79 6.49
C ALA A 344 42.51 12.21 5.35
N ARG A 345 42.58 10.88 5.20
CA ARG A 345 43.34 10.19 4.14
C ARG A 345 42.46 9.64 3.02
N ASP A 346 41.15 9.55 3.29
CA ASP A 346 40.11 9.22 2.31
C ASP A 346 39.56 10.52 1.67
#